data_61a3d5822093c3b32969336239dfc274
#
_entry.id   61a3d5822093c3b32969336239dfc274
#
_cell.length_a   1.000
_cell.length_b   1.000
_cell.length_c   1.000
_cell.angle_alpha   90.00
_cell.angle_beta   90.00
_cell.angle_gamma   90.00
#
_symmetry.space_group_name_H-M   'P 1'
#
loop_
_entity.id
_entity.type
_entity.pdbx_description
1 polymer ?
#
loop_
_entity_poly.entity_id
_entity_poly.type
_entity_poly.pdbx_seq_one_letter_code
_entity_poly.pdbx_strand_id
1 'polypeptide(L)'
;PVFVNAMGAHGEEFARSLGLYTGTYGVRHQAFITRRLPMMGPGNTPLPMLIDRRNYKGFIAVYGQQLGETGQIIGCASPAADPAEAGKNLKVNSKEFMEIVSEVFTSWLPELSSAGFQSLWSGYYTEPRMYIDPEHGLFLGLRGQGFMLGQYLAKMYVDSLMGREVPSYFSRLSLKGDGLPEKAFK
;
A
#
# COMPACT_ATOMS: atom_id res chain seq x y z
N PRO A 1 -22.22 20.07 10.69
CA PRO A 1 -20.80 19.78 10.40
C PRO A 1 -20.63 18.29 10.22
N VAL A 2 -19.85 17.87 9.21
CA VAL A 2 -19.51 16.49 8.98
C VAL A 2 -18.05 16.32 9.38
N PHE A 3 -17.76 15.27 10.14
CA PHE A 3 -16.40 14.86 10.48
C PHE A 3 -16.05 13.55 9.74
N VAL A 4 -14.81 13.44 9.25
CA VAL A 4 -14.33 12.25 8.56
C VAL A 4 -12.98 11.84 9.14
N ASN A 5 -12.91 10.64 9.69
CA ASN A 5 -11.69 10.01 10.10
C ASN A 5 -11.02 9.32 8.88
N ALA A 6 -10.02 9.98 8.29
CA ALA A 6 -9.22 9.48 7.19
C ALA A 6 -7.73 9.32 7.60
N MET A 7 -7.48 8.97 8.87
CA MET A 7 -6.15 8.99 9.49
C MET A 7 -5.30 7.74 9.19
N GLY A 8 -5.73 6.90 8.25
CA GLY A 8 -4.96 5.71 7.86
C GLY A 8 -4.67 4.80 9.05
N ALA A 9 -3.41 4.43 9.25
CA ALA A 9 -2.99 3.53 10.33
C ALA A 9 -3.25 4.06 11.75
N HIS A 10 -3.48 5.36 11.91
CA HIS A 10 -3.84 5.99 13.19
C HIS A 10 -5.35 6.11 13.41
N GLY A 11 -6.13 5.70 12.43
CA GLY A 11 -7.59 5.86 12.46
C GLY A 11 -8.30 5.06 13.53
N GLU A 12 -7.76 3.91 13.93
CA GLU A 12 -8.34 3.09 15.00
C GLU A 12 -8.29 3.79 16.36
N GLU A 13 -7.17 4.40 16.70
CA GLU A 13 -7.02 5.11 17.96
C GLU A 13 -8.04 6.23 18.08
N PHE A 14 -8.22 6.98 16.99
CA PHE A 14 -9.22 8.03 16.94
C PHE A 14 -10.66 7.48 16.96
N ALA A 15 -10.95 6.40 16.21
CA ALA A 15 -12.27 5.75 16.23
C ALA A 15 -12.63 5.30 17.64
N ARG A 16 -11.70 4.70 18.38
CA ARG A 16 -11.90 4.27 19.77
C ARG A 16 -12.24 5.44 20.71
N SER A 17 -11.64 6.60 20.51
CA SER A 17 -11.96 7.78 21.31
C SER A 17 -13.43 8.26 21.13
N LEU A 18 -14.06 7.86 20.05
CA LEU A 18 -15.47 8.08 19.74
C LEU A 18 -16.38 6.88 20.09
N GLY A 19 -15.83 5.85 20.75
CA GLY A 19 -16.57 4.64 21.10
C GLY A 19 -16.79 3.68 19.91
N LEU A 20 -16.08 3.88 18.80
CA LEU A 20 -16.12 3.01 17.63
C LEU A 20 -14.94 2.04 17.63
N TYR A 21 -15.17 0.84 17.15
CA TYR A 21 -14.12 -0.17 17.02
C TYR A 21 -14.07 -0.71 15.59
N THR A 22 -13.00 -0.40 14.87
CA THR A 22 -12.79 -0.87 13.49
C THR A 22 -11.84 -2.06 13.43
N GLY A 23 -10.98 -2.23 14.43
CA GLY A 23 -9.94 -3.24 14.43
C GLY A 23 -8.85 -2.98 13.37
N THR A 24 -8.79 -1.77 12.82
CA THR A 24 -7.76 -1.44 11.82
C THR A 24 -6.39 -1.28 12.47
N TYR A 25 -5.36 -1.69 11.73
CA TYR A 25 -3.97 -1.57 12.14
C TYR A 25 -3.07 -1.30 10.94
N GLY A 26 -1.87 -0.77 11.21
CA GLY A 26 -0.88 -0.52 10.17
C GLY A 26 0.01 -1.73 9.93
N VAL A 27 0.21 -2.10 8.67
CA VAL A 27 1.23 -3.06 8.23
C VAL A 27 2.31 -2.29 7.50
N ARG A 28 3.54 -2.39 7.99
CA ARG A 28 4.67 -1.66 7.41
C ARG A 28 5.11 -2.28 6.09
N HIS A 29 5.12 -1.49 5.03
CA HIS A 29 5.70 -1.83 3.74
C HIS A 29 6.97 -1.03 3.53
N GLN A 30 8.01 -1.67 2.98
CA GLN A 30 9.28 -1.04 2.69
C GLN A 30 9.43 -0.83 1.20
N ALA A 31 9.91 0.35 0.82
CA ALA A 31 10.08 0.76 -0.56
C ALA A 31 11.50 1.26 -0.82
N PHE A 32 11.90 1.27 -2.08
CA PHE A 32 13.22 1.67 -2.53
C PHE A 32 13.16 2.40 -3.86
N ILE A 33 14.21 3.15 -4.14
CA ILE A 33 14.57 3.61 -5.48
C ILE A 33 16.07 3.40 -5.69
N THR A 34 16.44 2.85 -6.84
CA THR A 34 17.84 2.68 -7.21
C THR A 34 18.49 4.02 -7.58
N ARG A 35 19.80 4.04 -7.67
CA ARG A 35 20.51 5.11 -8.39
C ARG A 35 20.11 5.08 -9.86
N ARG A 36 20.43 6.15 -10.59
CA ARG A 36 20.21 6.23 -12.04
C ARG A 36 20.94 5.09 -12.75
N LEU A 37 20.27 4.48 -13.71
CA LEU A 37 20.78 3.38 -14.53
C LEU A 37 20.75 3.82 -16.00
N PRO A 38 21.81 4.50 -16.48
CA PRO A 38 21.84 5.06 -17.84
C PRO A 38 21.53 4.02 -18.93
N MET A 39 21.95 2.76 -18.72
CA MET A 39 21.67 1.66 -19.64
C MET A 39 20.17 1.31 -19.76
N MET A 40 19.34 1.82 -18.84
CA MET A 40 17.90 1.61 -18.80
C MET A 40 17.13 2.93 -18.96
N GLY A 41 17.83 4.03 -19.22
CA GLY A 41 17.23 5.37 -19.34
C GLY A 41 16.66 5.65 -20.73
N PRO A 42 16.58 6.94 -21.10
CA PRO A 42 15.98 7.38 -22.35
C PRO A 42 16.57 6.68 -23.58
N GLY A 43 15.71 6.34 -24.52
CA GLY A 43 16.10 5.61 -25.75
C GLY A 43 16.08 4.08 -25.62
N ASN A 44 15.89 3.55 -24.43
CA ASN A 44 15.71 2.11 -24.21
C ASN A 44 14.23 1.77 -24.08
N THR A 45 13.87 0.53 -24.45
CA THR A 45 12.51 0.04 -24.25
C THR A 45 12.23 -0.10 -22.77
N PRO A 46 11.16 0.55 -22.23
CA PRO A 46 10.81 0.39 -20.82
C PRO A 46 10.46 -1.06 -20.49
N LEU A 47 10.96 -1.53 -19.37
CA LEU A 47 10.54 -2.81 -18.82
C LEU A 47 9.12 -2.69 -18.25
N PRO A 48 8.31 -3.75 -18.37
CA PRO A 48 7.04 -3.81 -17.66
C PRO A 48 7.28 -3.80 -16.16
N MET A 49 6.24 -3.50 -15.39
CA MET A 49 6.28 -3.73 -13.95
C MET A 49 6.52 -5.21 -13.67
N LEU A 50 7.53 -5.50 -12.88
CA LEU A 50 7.90 -6.85 -12.48
C LEU A 50 7.37 -7.12 -11.07
N ILE A 51 6.72 -8.27 -10.87
CA ILE A 51 6.17 -8.69 -9.59
C ILE A 51 6.59 -10.14 -9.34
N ASP A 52 7.44 -10.34 -8.34
CA ASP A 52 7.82 -11.66 -7.86
C ASP A 52 7.02 -12.01 -6.60
N ARG A 53 6.26 -13.08 -6.67
CA ARG A 53 5.39 -13.55 -5.57
C ARG A 53 5.97 -14.74 -4.81
N ARG A 54 7.21 -15.09 -5.05
CA ARG A 54 7.90 -16.09 -4.24
C ARG A 54 8.11 -15.52 -2.83
N ASN A 55 8.11 -16.39 -1.83
CA ASN A 55 8.37 -15.97 -0.46
C ASN A 55 9.89 -15.83 -0.24
N TYR A 56 10.31 -14.64 0.12
CA TYR A 56 11.69 -14.31 0.44
C TYR A 56 11.81 -13.86 1.87
N LYS A 57 12.28 -14.75 2.78
CA LYS A 57 12.59 -14.37 4.17
C LYS A 57 11.49 -13.54 4.87
N GLY A 58 10.23 -13.92 4.67
CA GLY A 58 9.09 -13.22 5.26
C GLY A 58 8.47 -12.11 4.39
N PHE A 59 8.94 -11.92 3.15
CA PHE A 59 8.26 -11.09 2.16
C PHE A 59 7.55 -11.96 1.14
N ILE A 60 6.26 -11.70 0.90
CA ILE A 60 5.40 -12.47 0.00
C ILE A 60 5.36 -11.94 -1.42
N ALA A 61 5.90 -10.76 -1.64
CA ALA A 61 6.07 -10.17 -2.96
C ALA A 61 7.17 -9.12 -2.93
N VAL A 62 7.99 -9.13 -3.99
CA VAL A 62 8.91 -8.04 -4.33
C VAL A 62 8.51 -7.56 -5.71
N TYR A 63 8.35 -6.26 -5.87
CA TYR A 63 7.96 -5.69 -7.16
C TYR A 63 8.69 -4.37 -7.43
N GLY A 64 8.80 -4.05 -8.70
CA GLY A 64 9.42 -2.81 -9.14
C GLY A 64 9.03 -2.41 -10.54
N GLN A 65 9.14 -1.12 -10.79
CA GLN A 65 8.85 -0.48 -12.05
C GLN A 65 10.03 0.41 -12.45
N GLN A 66 10.39 0.35 -13.72
CA GLN A 66 11.38 1.25 -14.31
C GLN A 66 10.78 2.63 -14.53
N LEU A 67 11.54 3.66 -14.18
CA LEU A 67 11.26 5.05 -14.52
C LEU A 67 11.95 5.36 -15.86
N GLY A 68 11.20 5.52 -16.94
CA GLY A 68 11.74 5.64 -18.30
C GLY A 68 12.72 6.81 -18.50
N GLU A 69 12.53 7.92 -17.80
CA GLU A 69 13.40 9.11 -17.92
C GLU A 69 14.79 8.94 -17.30
N THR A 70 14.92 8.12 -16.29
CA THR A 70 16.16 7.99 -15.51
C THR A 70 16.74 6.59 -15.51
N GLY A 71 15.95 5.61 -15.96
CA GLY A 71 16.27 4.19 -15.86
C GLY A 71 16.19 3.63 -14.43
N GLN A 72 15.94 4.47 -13.42
CA GLN A 72 15.82 4.03 -12.03
C GLN A 72 14.69 3.00 -11.87
N ILE A 73 14.87 2.10 -10.94
CA ILE A 73 13.80 1.18 -10.53
C ILE A 73 13.27 1.67 -9.18
N ILE A 74 11.98 1.92 -9.12
CA ILE A 74 11.24 2.15 -7.89
C ILE A 74 10.40 0.91 -7.57
N GLY A 75 10.39 0.51 -6.31
CA GLY A 75 9.68 -0.70 -5.93
C GLY A 75 9.46 -0.85 -4.44
N CYS A 76 8.89 -1.99 -4.08
CA CYS A 76 8.49 -2.29 -2.71
C CYS A 76 8.60 -3.80 -2.46
N ALA A 77 8.73 -4.19 -1.21
CA ALA A 77 8.52 -5.57 -0.79
C ALA A 77 7.41 -5.63 0.26
N SER A 78 6.45 -6.52 0.02
CA SER A 78 5.31 -6.73 0.90
C SER A 78 5.64 -7.77 1.96
N PRO A 79 5.55 -7.48 3.26
CA PRO A 79 5.80 -8.47 4.30
C PRO A 79 4.70 -9.55 4.30
N ALA A 80 5.07 -10.78 4.68
CA ALA A 80 4.11 -11.88 4.89
C ALA A 80 3.23 -11.64 6.12
N ALA A 81 3.87 -11.15 7.17
CA ALA A 81 3.24 -10.63 8.37
C ALA A 81 4.20 -9.61 8.96
N ASP A 82 3.82 -8.36 8.99
CA ASP A 82 4.42 -7.43 9.92
C ASP A 82 3.46 -7.38 11.10
N PRO A 83 3.74 -8.11 12.19
CA PRO A 83 2.93 -7.97 13.37
C PRO A 83 3.02 -6.51 13.76
N ALA A 84 1.90 -5.89 13.68
CA ALA A 84 1.69 -4.51 13.87
C ALA A 84 2.37 -3.96 15.13
N GLU A 85 3.55 -3.47 15.02
CA GLU A 85 3.89 -2.26 15.76
C GLU A 85 3.22 -1.09 15.03
N ALA A 86 1.90 -1.23 14.85
CA ALA A 86 1.06 -0.32 14.14
C ALA A 86 1.30 1.10 14.60
N GLY A 87 1.72 1.94 13.71
CA GLY A 87 1.90 3.35 13.97
C GLY A 87 3.15 3.76 14.76
N LYS A 88 4.03 2.83 15.17
CA LYS A 88 5.14 3.16 16.08
C LYS A 88 6.53 3.08 15.44
N ASN A 89 6.71 2.37 14.34
CA ASN A 89 8.05 2.17 13.80
C ASN A 89 8.08 2.13 12.27
N LEU A 90 8.41 3.27 11.66
CA LEU A 90 8.68 3.37 10.23
C LEU A 90 10.17 3.17 9.87
N LYS A 91 10.96 2.57 10.77
CA LYS A 91 12.35 2.27 10.45
C LYS A 91 12.41 1.19 9.37
N VAL A 92 13.19 1.45 8.36
CA VAL A 92 13.53 0.47 7.33
C VAL A 92 14.57 -0.49 7.90
N ASN A 93 14.38 -1.79 7.73
CA ASN A 93 15.44 -2.77 7.96
C ASN A 93 16.35 -2.77 6.73
N SER A 94 17.24 -1.79 6.66
CA SER A 94 17.96 -1.44 5.44
C SER A 94 18.79 -2.59 4.89
N LYS A 95 19.47 -3.35 5.74
CA LYS A 95 20.37 -4.41 5.29
C LYS A 95 19.58 -5.60 4.70
N GLU A 96 18.69 -6.17 5.48
CA GLU A 96 17.89 -7.33 5.07
C GLU A 96 16.99 -7.00 3.87
N PHE A 97 16.35 -5.84 3.89
CA PHE A 97 15.51 -5.39 2.80
C PHE A 97 16.32 -5.20 1.50
N MET A 98 17.48 -4.55 1.57
CA MET A 98 18.36 -4.40 0.40
C MET A 98 18.86 -5.74 -0.14
N GLU A 99 19.23 -6.68 0.74
CA GLU A 99 19.67 -8.01 0.34
C GLU A 99 18.57 -8.74 -0.45
N ILE A 100 17.33 -8.73 0.08
CA ILE A 100 16.19 -9.37 -0.58
C ILE A 100 15.87 -8.74 -1.93
N VAL A 101 15.80 -7.42 -1.99
CA VAL A 101 15.53 -6.71 -3.24
C VAL A 101 16.64 -6.98 -4.26
N SER A 102 17.89 -6.94 -3.84
CA SER A 102 19.02 -7.21 -4.72
C SER A 102 19.00 -8.64 -5.24
N GLU A 103 18.75 -9.64 -4.39
CA GLU A 103 18.63 -11.04 -4.78
C GLU A 103 17.55 -11.25 -5.85
N VAL A 104 16.37 -10.67 -5.62
CA VAL A 104 15.25 -10.79 -6.56
C VAL A 104 15.56 -10.10 -7.89
N PHE A 105 15.99 -8.85 -7.86
CA PHE A 105 16.23 -8.09 -9.09
C PHE A 105 17.40 -8.61 -9.90
N THR A 106 18.48 -9.07 -9.26
CA THR A 106 19.60 -9.70 -9.97
C THR A 106 19.23 -11.06 -10.55
N SER A 107 18.25 -11.76 -9.96
CA SER A 107 17.71 -13.00 -10.55
C SER A 107 16.94 -12.76 -11.85
N TRP A 108 16.35 -11.57 -12.02
CA TRP A 108 15.66 -11.19 -13.26
C TRP A 108 16.59 -10.56 -14.28
N LEU A 109 17.46 -9.67 -13.82
CA LEU A 109 18.39 -8.87 -14.62
C LEU A 109 19.75 -8.85 -13.92
N PRO A 110 20.68 -9.73 -14.28
CA PRO A 110 22.01 -9.81 -13.67
C PRO A 110 22.78 -8.48 -13.70
N GLU A 111 22.52 -7.64 -14.70
CA GLU A 111 23.13 -6.32 -14.86
C GLU A 111 22.79 -5.38 -13.70
N LEU A 112 21.72 -5.66 -12.97
CA LEU A 112 21.33 -4.88 -11.78
C LEU A 112 22.21 -5.18 -10.55
N SER A 113 23.13 -6.13 -10.64
CA SER A 113 24.09 -6.41 -9.55
C SER A 113 24.93 -5.21 -9.14
N SER A 114 25.16 -4.27 -10.07
CA SER A 114 25.88 -3.02 -9.82
C SER A 114 24.95 -1.84 -9.42
N ALA A 115 23.65 -2.04 -9.45
CA ALA A 115 22.68 -0.99 -9.13
C ALA A 115 22.69 -0.69 -7.62
N GLY A 116 23.22 0.47 -7.25
CA GLY A 116 23.11 0.95 -5.86
C GLY A 116 21.73 1.51 -5.55
N PHE A 117 21.38 1.57 -4.27
CA PHE A 117 20.16 2.26 -3.81
C PHE A 117 20.44 3.76 -3.64
N GLN A 118 19.50 4.58 -4.06
CA GLN A 118 19.50 6.01 -3.80
C GLN A 118 18.77 6.33 -2.50
N SER A 119 17.62 5.70 -2.28
CA SER A 119 16.80 5.93 -1.10
C SER A 119 15.99 4.68 -0.74
N LEU A 120 15.74 4.56 0.55
CA LEU A 120 14.85 3.55 1.15
C LEU A 120 13.90 4.28 2.08
N TRP A 121 12.63 3.87 2.10
CA TRP A 121 11.62 4.38 3.02
C TRP A 121 10.61 3.31 3.38
N SER A 122 9.74 3.61 4.32
CA SER A 122 8.62 2.75 4.67
C SER A 122 7.35 3.54 4.89
N GLY A 123 6.22 2.86 4.78
CA GLY A 123 4.90 3.41 5.04
C GLY A 123 3.96 2.33 5.55
N TYR A 124 2.81 2.72 6.07
CA TYR A 124 1.80 1.79 6.53
C TYR A 124 0.69 1.60 5.51
N TYR A 125 0.34 0.34 5.27
CA TYR A 125 -0.96 -0.05 4.74
C TYR A 125 -1.90 -0.30 5.91
N THR A 126 -3.12 0.21 5.83
CA THR A 126 -4.13 0.03 6.88
C THR A 126 -4.94 -1.22 6.61
N GLU A 127 -4.79 -2.21 7.45
CA GLU A 127 -5.46 -3.52 7.40
C GLU A 127 -6.53 -3.64 8.51
N PRO A 128 -7.41 -4.64 8.54
CA PRO A 128 -7.54 -5.74 7.58
C PRO A 128 -8.52 -5.46 6.45
N ARG A 129 -9.42 -4.49 6.58
CA ARG A 129 -10.47 -4.22 5.59
C ARG A 129 -10.75 -2.73 5.44
N MET A 130 -11.47 -2.38 4.37
CA MET A 130 -11.94 -1.02 4.13
C MET A 130 -13.18 -0.71 4.98
N TYR A 131 -13.20 0.52 5.53
CA TYR A 131 -14.36 1.14 6.16
C TYR A 131 -14.62 2.48 5.48
N ILE A 132 -15.66 2.50 4.66
CA ILE A 132 -16.15 3.69 3.95
C ILE A 132 -17.57 3.92 4.43
N ASP A 133 -17.70 4.59 5.56
CA ASP A 133 -18.92 4.68 6.34
C ASP A 133 -19.26 6.14 6.69
N PRO A 134 -20.12 6.80 5.90
CA PRO A 134 -20.55 8.15 6.17
C PRO A 134 -21.36 8.31 7.47
N GLU A 135 -22.09 7.27 7.89
CA GLU A 135 -22.90 7.30 9.13
C GLU A 135 -22.00 7.49 10.37
N HIS A 136 -20.84 6.80 10.38
CA HIS A 136 -19.90 6.84 11.50
C HIS A 136 -18.67 7.72 11.23
N GLY A 137 -18.64 8.42 10.11
CA GLY A 137 -17.54 9.30 9.76
C GLY A 137 -16.22 8.56 9.48
N LEU A 138 -16.26 7.34 8.90
CA LEU A 138 -15.06 6.52 8.67
C LEU A 138 -14.66 6.48 7.20
N PHE A 139 -13.39 6.70 6.93
CA PHE A 139 -12.74 6.51 5.63
C PHE A 139 -11.36 5.88 5.86
N LEU A 140 -11.35 4.59 6.17
CA LEU A 140 -10.17 3.87 6.65
C LEU A 140 -9.94 2.56 5.89
N GLY A 141 -8.78 1.95 6.10
CA GLY A 141 -8.51 0.60 5.66
C GLY A 141 -8.30 0.46 4.15
N LEU A 142 -7.81 1.49 3.47
CA LEU A 142 -7.62 1.46 2.01
C LEU A 142 -6.57 0.46 1.55
N ARG A 143 -5.80 -0.12 2.47
CA ARG A 143 -4.77 -1.13 2.19
C ARG A 143 -3.75 -0.62 1.16
N GLY A 144 -3.28 -1.47 0.24
CA GLY A 144 -2.49 -1.10 -0.92
C GLY A 144 -3.28 -0.50 -2.09
N GLN A 145 -4.59 -0.34 -1.94
CA GLN A 145 -5.50 0.09 -3.01
C GLN A 145 -5.83 1.59 -2.96
N GLY A 146 -5.35 2.29 -1.93
CA GLY A 146 -5.76 3.68 -1.67
C GLY A 146 -5.50 4.63 -2.82
N PHE A 147 -4.36 4.51 -3.49
CA PHE A 147 -4.03 5.36 -4.64
C PHE A 147 -4.98 5.12 -5.83
N MET A 148 -5.32 3.87 -6.11
CA MET A 148 -6.17 3.52 -7.24
C MET A 148 -7.66 3.77 -6.98
N LEU A 149 -8.13 3.50 -5.77
CA LEU A 149 -9.55 3.50 -5.43
C LEU A 149 -9.99 4.71 -4.62
N GLY A 150 -9.06 5.43 -3.98
CA GLY A 150 -9.37 6.46 -3.01
C GLY A 150 -10.29 7.55 -3.54
N GLN A 151 -10.06 8.03 -4.76
CA GLN A 151 -10.90 9.06 -5.36
C GLN A 151 -12.32 8.58 -5.63
N TYR A 152 -12.46 7.37 -6.16
CA TYR A 152 -13.77 6.76 -6.42
C TYR A 152 -14.55 6.49 -5.13
N LEU A 153 -13.87 5.95 -4.11
CA LEU A 153 -14.46 5.72 -2.80
C LEU A 153 -14.86 7.03 -2.11
N ALA A 154 -14.03 8.08 -2.23
CA ALA A 154 -14.36 9.41 -1.70
C ALA A 154 -15.59 10.01 -2.40
N LYS A 155 -15.71 9.83 -3.73
CA LYS A 155 -16.91 10.24 -4.46
C LYS A 155 -18.15 9.53 -3.92
N MET A 156 -18.12 8.21 -3.78
CA MET A 156 -19.25 7.45 -3.24
C MET A 156 -19.58 7.87 -1.80
N TYR A 157 -18.57 8.14 -0.98
CA TYR A 157 -18.75 8.66 0.38
C TYR A 157 -19.55 9.96 0.38
N VAL A 158 -19.15 10.92 -0.47
CA VAL A 158 -19.85 12.21 -0.60
C VAL A 158 -21.24 12.03 -1.19
N ASP A 159 -21.40 11.20 -2.21
CA ASP A 159 -22.72 10.92 -2.82
C ASP A 159 -23.69 10.36 -1.77
N SER A 160 -23.22 9.41 -0.94
CA SER A 160 -24.01 8.88 0.16
C SER A 160 -24.41 9.96 1.18
N LEU A 161 -23.48 10.85 1.58
CA LEU A 161 -23.78 11.97 2.47
C LEU A 161 -24.83 12.94 1.91
N MET A 162 -24.84 13.07 0.57
CA MET A 162 -25.77 13.96 -0.13
C MET A 162 -27.10 13.26 -0.48
N GLY A 163 -27.31 12.03 -0.03
CA GLY A 163 -28.49 11.23 -0.37
C GLY A 163 -28.60 10.84 -1.85
N ARG A 164 -27.48 10.84 -2.56
CA ARG A 164 -27.42 10.38 -3.97
C ARG A 164 -27.29 8.89 -4.04
N GLU A 165 -27.64 8.33 -5.20
CA GLU A 165 -27.51 6.90 -5.45
C GLU A 165 -26.03 6.45 -5.39
N VAL A 166 -25.77 5.37 -4.67
CA VAL A 166 -24.50 4.67 -4.58
C VAL A 166 -24.69 3.19 -4.93
N PRO A 167 -23.64 2.50 -5.43
CA PRO A 167 -23.73 1.09 -5.73
C PRO A 167 -24.16 0.25 -4.52
N SER A 168 -24.93 -0.82 -4.74
CA SER A 168 -25.47 -1.67 -3.68
C SER A 168 -24.41 -2.29 -2.75
N TYR A 169 -23.20 -2.55 -3.28
CA TYR A 169 -22.09 -3.06 -2.47
C TYR A 169 -21.51 -2.04 -1.48
N PHE A 170 -21.85 -0.75 -1.61
CA PHE A 170 -21.31 0.30 -0.75
C PHE A 170 -21.63 0.08 0.74
N SER A 171 -22.84 -0.44 1.03
CA SER A 171 -23.27 -0.77 2.40
C SER A 171 -22.37 -1.82 3.06
N ARG A 172 -21.71 -2.68 2.29
CA ARG A 172 -20.77 -3.69 2.80
C ARG A 172 -19.49 -3.08 3.35
N LEU A 173 -19.16 -1.86 2.96
CA LEU A 173 -17.99 -1.11 3.45
C LEU A 173 -18.26 -0.39 4.77
N SER A 174 -19.50 -0.40 5.27
CA SER A 174 -19.84 0.23 6.55
C SER A 174 -19.28 -0.54 7.75
N LEU A 175 -19.31 0.09 8.93
CA LEU A 175 -18.89 -0.54 10.18
C LEU A 175 -19.68 -1.82 10.48
N LYS A 176 -20.95 -1.85 10.11
CA LYS A 176 -21.88 -3.00 10.28
C LYS A 176 -21.83 -3.97 9.11
N GLY A 177 -21.19 -3.61 8.01
CA GLY A 177 -21.10 -4.44 6.82
C GLY A 177 -20.09 -5.59 6.95
N ASP A 178 -20.19 -6.58 6.07
CA ASP A 178 -19.33 -7.77 6.02
C ASP A 178 -18.01 -7.55 5.25
N GLY A 179 -17.82 -6.36 4.69
CA GLY A 179 -16.68 -6.02 3.83
C GLY A 179 -16.81 -6.61 2.43
N LEU A 180 -15.90 -6.23 1.56
CA LEU A 180 -15.74 -6.86 0.26
C LEU A 180 -14.79 -8.07 0.38
N PRO A 181 -15.06 -9.17 -0.34
CA PRO A 181 -14.19 -10.33 -0.28
C PRO A 181 -12.78 -9.95 -0.75
N GLU A 182 -11.76 -10.46 -0.07
CA GLU A 182 -10.35 -10.17 -0.37
C GLU A 182 -9.98 -10.46 -1.85
N LYS A 183 -10.63 -11.46 -2.43
CA LYS A 183 -10.45 -11.85 -3.84
C LYS A 183 -10.95 -10.81 -4.84
N ALA A 184 -11.75 -9.84 -4.42
CA ALA A 184 -12.22 -8.76 -5.31
C ALA A 184 -11.11 -7.78 -5.70
N PHE A 185 -9.95 -7.86 -5.02
CA PHE A 185 -8.83 -6.91 -5.20
C PHE A 185 -7.49 -7.61 -5.53
N LYS A 186 -7.52 -8.91 -5.83
CA LYS A 186 -6.31 -9.67 -6.21
C LYS A 186 -6.26 -9.97 -7.69
#